data_76100b96305b61356931affe8052c445
#
_entry.id   76100b96305b61356931affe8052c445
#
_cell.length_a   1.000
_cell.length_b   1.000
_cell.length_c   1.000
_cell.angle_alpha   90.00
_cell.angle_beta   90.00
_cell.angle_gamma   90.00
#
_symmetry.space_group_name_H-M   'P 1'
#
loop_
_entity.id
_entity.type
_entity.pdbx_description
1 polymer ?
#
loop_
_entity_poly.entity_id
_entity_poly.type
_entity_poly.pdbx_seq_one_letter_code
_entity_poly.pdbx_strand_id
1 'polypeptide(L)'
;MLAFVVVCPAAADLVMQVRGAIAADEFSRATVYVRDYRAAKGVTAELATAMSWIARGALARQDYGRAETTAKETYELSLELLKKRAIDDEPVLPIALGAAIEVQAQVLAARGHTAEAVLYLAGQLAKYRTTSIATRIQKNIHLLSLEGKPAPALRGISLPRGKPVLLFFWAHWCGDCRVEIPILARLKDEFASKGLVLVGPTQKYGYTAGGEDASPEAELRYIESVRREYYSGIVGSPAVVDEDNFRNYGVSTTPTLLLIDREGIVRMYHPGRMKYDELRAKIQALH
;
A
#
# COMPACT_ATOMS: atom_id res chain seq x y z
N MET A 1 42.95 -14.55 -35.76
CA MET A 1 42.36 -14.89 -34.44
C MET A 1 41.44 -13.75 -34.06
N LEU A 2 40.13 -13.90 -34.25
CA LEU A 2 39.15 -12.95 -33.79
C LEU A 2 38.78 -13.32 -32.34
N ALA A 3 39.12 -12.45 -31.41
CA ALA A 3 38.67 -12.59 -30.00
C ALA A 3 37.18 -12.23 -29.91
N PHE A 4 36.36 -13.22 -29.65
CA PHE A 4 34.96 -13.02 -29.24
C PHE A 4 34.96 -12.41 -27.84
N VAL A 5 34.67 -11.12 -27.76
CA VAL A 5 34.31 -10.49 -26.46
C VAL A 5 32.90 -10.99 -26.11
N VAL A 6 32.84 -11.96 -25.20
CA VAL A 6 31.59 -12.36 -24.58
C VAL A 6 31.17 -11.18 -23.68
N VAL A 7 30.25 -10.36 -24.16
CA VAL A 7 29.56 -9.38 -23.34
C VAL A 7 28.66 -10.17 -22.38
N CYS A 8 29.14 -10.37 -21.17
CA CYS A 8 28.32 -10.90 -20.08
C CYS A 8 27.15 -9.93 -19.87
N PRO A 9 25.88 -10.34 -19.98
CA PRO A 9 24.77 -9.45 -19.65
C PRO A 9 24.96 -9.00 -18.20
N ALA A 10 24.85 -7.69 -17.96
CA ALA A 10 24.90 -7.13 -16.60
C ALA A 10 23.98 -7.97 -15.70
N ALA A 11 24.55 -8.58 -14.68
CA ALA A 11 23.77 -9.41 -13.75
C ALA A 11 22.63 -8.55 -13.22
N ALA A 12 21.39 -9.03 -13.41
CA ALA A 12 20.22 -8.31 -12.90
C ALA A 12 20.40 -8.10 -11.40
N ASP A 13 20.09 -6.89 -10.93
CA ASP A 13 20.08 -6.50 -9.52
C ASP A 13 19.36 -7.58 -8.68
N LEU A 14 19.90 -7.93 -7.52
CA LEU A 14 19.34 -8.95 -6.61
C LEU A 14 17.86 -8.72 -6.34
N VAL A 15 17.47 -7.47 -6.11
CA VAL A 15 16.06 -7.11 -5.84
C VAL A 15 15.17 -7.48 -7.03
N MET A 16 15.62 -7.24 -8.26
CA MET A 16 14.86 -7.61 -9.45
C MET A 16 14.75 -9.13 -9.61
N GLN A 17 15.85 -9.87 -9.38
CA GLN A 17 15.83 -11.35 -9.42
C GLN A 17 14.85 -11.95 -8.41
N VAL A 18 14.91 -11.46 -7.16
CA VAL A 18 14.01 -11.90 -6.09
C VAL A 18 12.55 -11.55 -6.40
N ARG A 19 12.28 -10.34 -6.86
CA ARG A 19 10.91 -9.94 -7.26
C ARG A 19 10.36 -10.81 -8.39
N GLY A 20 11.17 -11.10 -9.39
CA GLY A 20 10.79 -12.00 -10.50
C GLY A 20 10.46 -13.40 -10.02
N ALA A 21 11.29 -13.97 -9.14
CA ALA A 21 11.04 -15.29 -8.56
C ALA A 21 9.77 -15.32 -7.68
N ILE A 22 9.53 -14.28 -6.87
CA ILE A 22 8.30 -14.16 -6.07
C ILE A 22 7.05 -14.03 -6.97
N ALA A 23 7.12 -13.26 -8.04
CA ALA A 23 6.01 -13.13 -9.00
C ALA A 23 5.68 -14.46 -9.69
N ALA A 24 6.70 -15.30 -9.93
CA ALA A 24 6.56 -16.66 -10.48
C ALA A 24 6.21 -17.72 -9.44
N ASP A 25 6.00 -17.36 -8.16
CA ASP A 25 5.79 -18.27 -7.03
C ASP A 25 6.97 -19.20 -6.69
N GLU A 26 8.18 -18.83 -7.12
CA GLU A 26 9.40 -19.57 -6.94
C GLU A 26 10.17 -19.15 -5.67
N PHE A 27 9.56 -19.26 -4.49
CA PHE A 27 10.16 -18.83 -3.21
C PHE A 27 11.51 -19.49 -2.91
N SER A 28 11.66 -20.79 -3.24
CA SER A 28 12.93 -21.50 -3.06
C SER A 28 14.05 -20.86 -3.88
N ARG A 29 13.76 -20.44 -5.11
CA ARG A 29 14.71 -19.75 -5.98
C ARG A 29 15.08 -18.35 -5.44
N ALA A 30 14.09 -17.61 -4.95
CA ALA A 30 14.33 -16.34 -4.29
C ALA A 30 15.28 -16.47 -3.08
N THR A 31 15.08 -17.52 -2.28
CA THR A 31 15.95 -17.84 -1.13
C THR A 31 17.38 -18.19 -1.55
N VAL A 32 17.56 -18.93 -2.66
CA VAL A 32 18.88 -19.23 -3.21
C VAL A 32 19.60 -17.94 -3.63
N TYR A 33 18.95 -17.04 -4.33
CA TYR A 33 19.54 -15.76 -4.72
C TYR A 33 20.03 -14.94 -3.52
N VAL A 34 19.22 -14.84 -2.48
CA VAL A 34 19.57 -14.13 -1.23
C VAL A 34 20.77 -14.78 -0.53
N ARG A 35 20.77 -16.13 -0.41
CA ARG A 35 21.88 -16.89 0.19
C ARG A 35 23.19 -16.67 -0.56
N ASP A 36 23.17 -16.82 -1.87
CA ASP A 36 24.37 -16.73 -2.72
C ASP A 36 24.93 -15.30 -2.74
N TYR A 37 24.04 -14.29 -2.77
CA TYR A 37 24.45 -12.90 -2.64
C TYR A 37 25.09 -12.63 -1.27
N ARG A 38 24.48 -13.11 -0.18
CA ARG A 38 25.02 -12.93 1.18
C ARG A 38 26.40 -13.56 1.33
N ALA A 39 26.62 -14.75 0.74
CA ALA A 39 27.93 -15.39 0.75
C ALA A 39 29.00 -14.57 -0.02
N ALA A 40 28.62 -13.93 -1.12
CA ALA A 40 29.53 -13.17 -1.98
C ALA A 40 29.78 -11.73 -1.51
N LYS A 41 28.75 -11.04 -1.00
CA LYS A 41 28.75 -9.58 -0.70
C LYS A 41 28.55 -9.25 0.77
N GLY A 42 28.18 -10.22 1.61
CA GLY A 42 27.86 -10.00 3.01
C GLY A 42 26.52 -9.29 3.23
N VAL A 43 26.38 -8.62 4.37
CA VAL A 43 25.18 -7.88 4.77
C VAL A 43 25.20 -6.48 4.15
N THR A 44 24.24 -6.20 3.27
CA THR A 44 24.07 -4.92 2.57
C THR A 44 22.63 -4.46 2.64
N ALA A 45 22.36 -3.17 2.37
CA ALA A 45 21.01 -2.63 2.27
C ALA A 45 20.21 -3.27 1.12
N GLU A 46 20.88 -3.64 0.02
CA GLU A 46 20.29 -4.38 -1.09
C GLU A 46 19.81 -5.78 -0.66
N LEU A 47 20.64 -6.52 0.11
CA LEU A 47 20.25 -7.81 0.68
C LEU A 47 18.99 -7.69 1.54
N ALA A 48 18.98 -6.75 2.49
CA ALA A 48 17.82 -6.51 3.35
C ALA A 48 16.58 -6.15 2.52
N THR A 49 16.73 -5.34 1.47
CA THR A 49 15.63 -4.98 0.56
C THR A 49 15.10 -6.20 -0.19
N ALA A 50 15.97 -7.03 -0.75
CA ALA A 50 15.56 -8.27 -1.43
C ALA A 50 14.80 -9.21 -0.48
N MET A 51 15.28 -9.41 0.73
CA MET A 51 14.59 -10.22 1.75
C MET A 51 13.22 -9.65 2.11
N SER A 52 13.08 -8.32 2.17
CA SER A 52 11.78 -7.68 2.42
C SER A 52 10.73 -8.02 1.36
N TRP A 53 11.14 -8.29 0.12
CA TRP A 53 10.23 -8.77 -0.94
C TRP A 53 9.78 -10.20 -0.73
N ILE A 54 10.66 -11.09 -0.21
CA ILE A 54 10.26 -12.45 0.17
C ILE A 54 9.21 -12.39 1.29
N ALA A 55 9.45 -11.58 2.31
CA ALA A 55 8.51 -11.42 3.43
C ALA A 55 7.13 -10.91 2.98
N ARG A 56 7.09 -9.89 2.11
CA ARG A 56 5.83 -9.36 1.54
C ARG A 56 5.15 -10.37 0.63
N GLY A 57 5.90 -11.09 -0.21
CA GLY A 57 5.34 -12.12 -1.08
C GLY A 57 4.72 -13.27 -0.28
N ALA A 58 5.38 -13.71 0.79
CA ALA A 58 4.85 -14.73 1.69
C ALA A 58 3.58 -14.26 2.42
N LEU A 59 3.56 -13.00 2.91
CA LEU A 59 2.36 -12.41 3.51
C LEU A 59 1.18 -12.39 2.53
N ALA A 60 1.41 -11.98 1.29
CA ALA A 60 0.37 -11.93 0.25
C ALA A 60 -0.22 -13.32 -0.07
N ARG A 61 0.54 -14.39 0.17
CA ARG A 61 0.10 -15.79 0.02
C ARG A 61 -0.36 -16.42 1.33
N GLN A 62 -0.48 -15.62 2.40
CA GLN A 62 -0.87 -16.09 3.73
C GLN A 62 0.09 -17.15 4.33
N ASP A 63 1.31 -17.25 3.82
CA ASP A 63 2.40 -18.02 4.46
C ASP A 63 2.99 -17.18 5.61
N TYR A 64 2.21 -17.09 6.68
CA TYR A 64 2.55 -16.26 7.85
C TYR A 64 3.83 -16.72 8.56
N GLY A 65 4.17 -18.01 8.49
CA GLY A 65 5.41 -18.52 9.06
C GLY A 65 6.64 -17.98 8.36
N ARG A 66 6.69 -18.09 7.05
CA ARG A 66 7.77 -17.54 6.22
C ARG A 66 7.80 -16.01 6.28
N ALA A 67 6.63 -15.37 6.20
CA ALA A 67 6.51 -13.92 6.27
C ALA A 67 7.13 -13.39 7.55
N GLU A 68 6.78 -13.97 8.70
CA GLU A 68 7.29 -13.57 10.02
C GLU A 68 8.80 -13.78 10.13
N THR A 69 9.28 -15.00 9.82
CA THR A 69 10.69 -15.35 9.94
C THR A 69 11.56 -14.44 9.09
N THR A 70 11.17 -14.25 7.81
CA THR A 70 11.93 -13.40 6.89
C THR A 70 11.86 -11.93 7.27
N ALA A 71 10.70 -11.46 7.76
CA ALA A 71 10.56 -10.07 8.21
C ALA A 71 11.40 -9.79 9.48
N LYS A 72 11.45 -10.72 10.44
CA LYS A 72 12.32 -10.60 11.63
C LYS A 72 13.79 -10.52 11.23
N GLU A 73 14.25 -11.44 10.36
CA GLU A 73 15.64 -11.42 9.88
C GLU A 73 15.95 -10.12 9.12
N THR A 74 15.05 -9.67 8.25
CA THR A 74 15.19 -8.38 7.54
C THR A 74 15.31 -7.21 8.51
N TYR A 75 14.51 -7.21 9.57
CA TYR A 75 14.55 -6.19 10.63
C TYR A 75 15.91 -6.19 11.35
N GLU A 76 16.39 -7.35 11.77
CA GLU A 76 17.67 -7.52 12.46
C GLU A 76 18.86 -7.07 11.59
N LEU A 77 18.90 -7.48 10.32
CA LEU A 77 19.92 -7.03 9.36
C LEU A 77 19.87 -5.50 9.17
N SER A 78 18.67 -4.94 9.09
CA SER A 78 18.50 -3.48 8.98
C SER A 78 19.07 -2.78 10.23
N LEU A 79 18.81 -3.30 11.45
CA LEU A 79 19.36 -2.75 12.68
C LEU A 79 20.89 -2.84 12.74
N GLU A 80 21.46 -3.92 12.20
CA GLU A 80 22.93 -4.05 12.12
C GLU A 80 23.54 -2.97 11.22
N LEU A 81 22.93 -2.72 10.07
CA LEU A 81 23.35 -1.66 9.17
C LEU A 81 23.23 -0.25 9.79
N LEU A 82 22.18 -0.02 10.59
CA LEU A 82 21.94 1.24 11.30
C LEU A 82 22.96 1.54 12.41
N LYS A 83 23.78 0.57 12.85
CA LYS A 83 24.91 0.84 13.75
C LYS A 83 26.02 1.66 13.10
N LYS A 84 26.07 1.69 11.76
CA LYS A 84 27.13 2.32 10.98
C LYS A 84 26.69 3.55 10.19
N ARG A 85 25.38 3.80 10.07
CA ARG A 85 24.79 4.88 9.25
C ARG A 85 23.39 5.23 9.73
N ALA A 86 22.90 6.44 9.42
CA ALA A 86 21.51 6.78 9.63
C ALA A 86 20.62 6.10 8.57
N ILE A 87 19.32 5.93 8.90
CA ILE A 87 18.37 5.22 8.02
C ILE A 87 18.20 5.92 6.69
N ASP A 88 18.18 7.24 6.69
CA ASP A 88 17.91 8.07 5.51
C ASP A 88 19.18 8.40 4.71
N ASP A 89 20.37 7.91 5.16
CA ASP A 89 21.61 7.99 4.39
C ASP A 89 21.66 6.97 3.22
N GLU A 90 20.76 5.99 3.23
CA GLU A 90 20.69 4.92 2.23
C GLU A 90 19.32 4.90 1.54
N PRO A 91 19.27 4.94 0.20
CA PRO A 91 17.98 5.01 -0.52
C PRO A 91 17.07 3.81 -0.27
N VAL A 92 17.63 2.62 -0.04
CA VAL A 92 16.88 1.36 0.02
C VAL A 92 16.70 0.80 1.43
N LEU A 93 17.48 1.24 2.42
CA LEU A 93 17.35 0.77 3.80
C LEU A 93 16.01 1.15 4.45
N PRO A 94 15.44 2.36 4.23
CA PRO A 94 14.09 2.69 4.67
C PRO A 94 13.03 1.74 4.09
N ILE A 95 13.22 1.29 2.84
CA ILE A 95 12.31 0.36 2.18
C ILE A 95 12.32 -0.99 2.90
N ALA A 96 13.52 -1.52 3.19
CA ALA A 96 13.70 -2.81 3.86
C ALA A 96 13.13 -2.79 5.29
N LEU A 97 13.57 -1.83 6.10
CA LEU A 97 13.14 -1.73 7.49
C LEU A 97 11.64 -1.44 7.62
N GLY A 98 11.13 -0.50 6.82
CA GLY A 98 9.70 -0.18 6.81
C GLY A 98 8.84 -1.38 6.41
N ALA A 99 9.29 -2.19 5.43
CA ALA A 99 8.59 -3.40 5.04
C ALA A 99 8.66 -4.50 6.13
N ALA A 100 9.80 -4.65 6.78
CA ALA A 100 9.95 -5.62 7.87
C ALA A 100 9.00 -5.30 9.05
N ILE A 101 8.89 -4.03 9.43
CA ILE A 101 7.97 -3.56 10.48
C ILE A 101 6.51 -3.82 10.05
N GLU A 102 6.16 -3.46 8.83
CA GLU A 102 4.82 -3.65 8.27
C GLU A 102 4.39 -5.11 8.26
N VAL A 103 5.24 -6.01 7.72
CA VAL A 103 4.93 -7.44 7.61
C VAL A 103 4.75 -8.07 9.00
N GLN A 104 5.60 -7.76 9.97
CA GLN A 104 5.46 -8.27 11.33
C GLN A 104 4.12 -7.87 11.95
N ALA A 105 3.73 -6.60 11.81
CA ALA A 105 2.44 -6.12 12.31
C ALA A 105 1.25 -6.80 11.61
N GLN A 106 1.31 -6.95 10.29
CA GLN A 106 0.23 -7.56 9.52
C GLN A 106 0.10 -9.06 9.81
N VAL A 107 1.21 -9.76 10.07
CA VAL A 107 1.16 -11.18 10.51
C VAL A 107 0.50 -11.30 11.89
N LEU A 108 0.83 -10.42 12.84
CA LEU A 108 0.16 -10.39 14.15
C LEU A 108 -1.35 -10.17 13.99
N ALA A 109 -1.75 -9.18 13.19
CA ALA A 109 -3.17 -8.90 12.94
C ALA A 109 -3.89 -10.06 12.25
N ALA A 110 -3.27 -10.70 11.26
CA ALA A 110 -3.84 -11.85 10.54
C ALA A 110 -4.04 -13.08 11.45
N ARG A 111 -3.26 -13.18 12.53
CA ARG A 111 -3.44 -14.21 13.58
C ARG A 111 -4.43 -13.82 14.68
N GLY A 112 -5.14 -12.70 14.53
CA GLY A 112 -6.11 -12.21 15.50
C GLY A 112 -5.56 -11.31 16.61
N HIS A 113 -4.26 -10.98 16.59
CA HIS A 113 -3.57 -10.15 17.57
C HIS A 113 -3.51 -8.66 17.16
N THR A 114 -4.62 -8.10 16.67
CA THR A 114 -4.65 -6.72 16.13
C THR A 114 -4.22 -5.66 17.15
N ALA A 115 -4.63 -5.79 18.42
CA ALA A 115 -4.22 -4.84 19.45
C ALA A 115 -2.70 -4.86 19.69
N GLU A 116 -2.08 -6.03 19.69
CA GLU A 116 -0.65 -6.21 19.81
C GLU A 116 0.10 -5.64 18.60
N ALA A 117 -0.43 -5.86 17.39
CA ALA A 117 0.10 -5.28 16.16
C ALA A 117 0.11 -3.74 16.21
N VAL A 118 -0.97 -3.12 16.68
CA VAL A 118 -1.06 -1.66 16.82
C VAL A 118 -0.08 -1.14 17.89
N LEU A 119 0.07 -1.83 19.02
CA LEU A 119 1.06 -1.50 20.04
C LEU A 119 2.49 -1.62 19.51
N TYR A 120 2.79 -2.69 18.79
CA TYR A 120 4.09 -2.87 18.14
C TYR A 120 4.40 -1.70 17.18
N LEU A 121 3.46 -1.36 16.30
CA LEU A 121 3.62 -0.23 15.38
C LEU A 121 3.77 1.10 16.10
N ALA A 122 3.03 1.34 17.20
CA ALA A 122 3.16 2.57 17.99
C ALA A 122 4.58 2.70 18.61
N GLY A 123 5.14 1.60 19.10
CA GLY A 123 6.52 1.54 19.58
C GLY A 123 7.54 1.84 18.48
N GLN A 124 7.34 1.26 17.29
CA GLN A 124 8.19 1.55 16.14
C GLN A 124 8.06 3.01 15.67
N LEU A 125 6.85 3.57 15.68
CA LEU A 125 6.61 4.97 15.33
C LEU A 125 7.35 5.92 16.30
N ALA A 126 7.30 5.67 17.60
CA ALA A 126 8.03 6.44 18.58
C ALA A 126 9.55 6.42 18.33
N LYS A 127 10.09 5.25 17.96
CA LYS A 127 11.51 5.05 17.64
C LYS A 127 11.95 5.78 16.36
N TYR A 128 11.11 5.78 15.33
CA TYR A 128 11.45 6.28 13.99
C TYR A 128 10.70 7.57 13.61
N ARG A 129 10.15 8.31 14.57
CA ARG A 129 9.27 9.48 14.35
C ARG A 129 9.85 10.58 13.47
N THR A 130 11.17 10.73 13.42
CA THR A 130 11.89 11.77 12.69
C THR A 130 12.54 11.27 11.40
N THR A 131 12.19 10.06 10.95
CA THR A 131 12.76 9.42 9.77
C THR A 131 11.71 9.26 8.64
N SER A 132 12.17 8.96 7.44
CA SER A 132 11.33 8.78 6.26
C SER A 132 10.27 7.66 6.40
N ILE A 133 10.53 6.64 7.27
CA ILE A 133 9.58 5.53 7.46
C ILE A 133 8.43 5.86 8.42
N ALA A 134 8.46 6.97 9.14
CA ALA A 134 7.40 7.34 10.11
C ALA A 134 6.01 7.35 9.48
N THR A 135 5.86 7.96 8.30
CA THR A 135 4.59 8.00 7.57
C THR A 135 4.08 6.61 7.20
N ARG A 136 4.99 5.70 6.80
CA ARG A 136 4.61 4.31 6.48
C ARG A 136 4.11 3.57 7.72
N ILE A 137 4.79 3.72 8.84
CA ILE A 137 4.36 3.10 10.11
C ILE A 137 3.00 3.66 10.54
N GLN A 138 2.80 4.98 10.47
CA GLN A 138 1.52 5.62 10.79
C GLN A 138 0.38 5.10 9.90
N LYS A 139 0.62 4.93 8.60
CA LYS A 139 -0.36 4.35 7.68
C LYS A 139 -0.76 2.93 8.09
N ASN A 140 0.18 2.10 8.52
CA ASN A 140 -0.10 0.75 8.99
C ASN A 140 -0.88 0.72 10.32
N ILE A 141 -0.63 1.68 11.23
CA ILE A 141 -1.47 1.86 12.43
C ILE A 141 -2.93 2.12 12.03
N HIS A 142 -3.16 3.04 11.09
CA HIS A 142 -4.51 3.39 10.64
C HIS A 142 -5.16 2.20 9.91
N LEU A 143 -4.44 1.52 9.03
CA LEU A 143 -4.92 0.31 8.35
C LEU A 143 -5.49 -0.73 9.35
N LEU A 144 -4.78 -0.96 10.46
CA LEU A 144 -5.16 -1.97 11.44
C LEU A 144 -6.12 -1.47 12.53
N SER A 145 -6.39 -0.17 12.61
CA SER A 145 -7.14 0.42 13.73
C SER A 145 -8.38 1.21 13.35
N LEU A 146 -8.66 1.44 12.05
CA LEU A 146 -9.82 2.25 11.64
C LEU A 146 -11.14 1.52 11.70
N GLU A 147 -11.19 0.20 11.42
CA GLU A 147 -12.44 -0.54 11.52
C GLU A 147 -13.00 -0.49 12.95
N GLY A 148 -14.30 -0.24 13.05
CA GLY A 148 -15.00 -0.04 14.32
C GLY A 148 -14.84 1.34 14.95
N LYS A 149 -14.08 2.26 14.34
CA LYS A 149 -13.87 3.63 14.84
C LYS A 149 -14.56 4.68 13.97
N PRO A 150 -14.79 5.88 14.49
CA PRO A 150 -15.24 7.01 13.68
C PRO A 150 -14.30 7.28 12.52
N ALA A 151 -14.86 7.48 11.33
CA ALA A 151 -14.10 7.81 10.15
C ALA A 151 -13.39 9.17 10.32
N PRO A 152 -12.09 9.28 9.99
CA PRO A 152 -11.41 10.56 9.97
C PRO A 152 -12.11 11.55 9.04
N ALA A 153 -12.08 12.84 9.39
CA ALA A 153 -12.59 13.88 8.50
C ALA A 153 -11.76 13.91 7.21
N LEU A 154 -12.45 14.04 6.07
CA LEU A 154 -11.81 14.29 4.78
C LEU A 154 -11.59 15.80 4.60
N ARG A 155 -10.42 16.16 4.09
CA ARG A 155 -10.15 17.52 3.61
C ARG A 155 -10.80 17.71 2.24
N GLY A 156 -11.35 18.89 2.01
CA GLY A 156 -11.97 19.27 0.74
C GLY A 156 -13.41 18.79 0.54
N ILE A 157 -13.94 17.94 1.44
CA ILE A 157 -15.35 17.51 1.40
C ILE A 157 -15.82 17.06 2.78
N SER A 158 -17.08 17.35 3.09
CA SER A 158 -17.75 16.81 4.28
C SER A 158 -18.52 15.55 3.93
N LEU A 159 -18.31 14.47 4.69
CA LEU A 159 -19.11 13.25 4.52
C LEU A 159 -20.56 13.51 4.95
N PRO A 160 -21.54 12.98 4.20
CA PRO A 160 -22.95 13.14 4.55
C PRO A 160 -23.27 12.35 5.82
N ARG A 161 -23.99 12.99 6.76
CA ARG A 161 -24.47 12.31 7.97
C ARG A 161 -25.73 11.49 7.68
N GLY A 162 -25.90 10.38 8.39
CA GLY A 162 -27.08 9.51 8.28
C GLY A 162 -27.16 8.72 6.97
N LYS A 163 -26.10 8.69 6.19
CA LYS A 163 -26.00 7.93 4.94
C LYS A 163 -24.79 7.04 4.95
N PRO A 164 -24.88 5.80 4.42
CA PRO A 164 -23.69 4.99 4.22
C PRO A 164 -22.80 5.60 3.13
N VAL A 165 -21.49 5.53 3.34
CA VAL A 165 -20.50 6.08 2.40
C VAL A 165 -19.53 4.99 1.97
N LEU A 166 -19.29 4.89 0.67
CA LEU A 166 -18.19 4.11 0.10
C LEU A 166 -17.09 5.10 -0.33
N LEU A 167 -15.96 5.07 0.37
CA LEU A 167 -14.77 5.78 -0.06
C LEU A 167 -14.00 4.91 -1.04
N PHE A 168 -13.61 5.50 -2.15
CA PHE A 168 -12.79 4.89 -3.19
C PHE A 168 -11.54 5.74 -3.38
N PHE A 169 -10.44 5.38 -2.72
CA PHE A 169 -9.16 6.04 -2.90
C PHE A 169 -8.51 5.57 -4.20
N TRP A 170 -8.21 6.50 -5.08
CA TRP A 170 -7.73 6.23 -6.44
C TRP A 170 -6.52 7.08 -6.81
N ALA A 171 -5.85 6.73 -7.92
CA ALA A 171 -4.78 7.51 -8.51
C ALA A 171 -4.97 7.64 -10.03
N HIS A 172 -4.52 8.75 -10.59
CA HIS A 172 -4.64 9.01 -12.04
C HIS A 172 -3.94 7.96 -12.92
N TRP A 173 -2.88 7.30 -12.40
CA TRP A 173 -2.11 6.26 -13.07
C TRP A 173 -2.59 4.83 -12.78
N CYS A 174 -3.57 4.65 -11.90
CA CYS A 174 -3.97 3.36 -11.35
C CYS A 174 -4.84 2.55 -12.34
N GLY A 175 -4.26 1.53 -12.97
CA GLY A 175 -4.98 0.62 -13.86
C GLY A 175 -6.05 -0.20 -13.12
N ASP A 176 -5.73 -0.74 -11.95
CA ASP A 176 -6.69 -1.50 -11.12
C ASP A 176 -7.89 -0.66 -10.68
N CYS A 177 -7.67 0.64 -10.46
CA CYS A 177 -8.76 1.57 -10.15
C CYS A 177 -9.75 1.67 -11.30
N ARG A 178 -9.27 1.68 -12.56
CA ARG A 178 -10.13 1.71 -13.75
C ARG A 178 -10.94 0.42 -13.90
N VAL A 179 -10.34 -0.73 -13.57
CA VAL A 179 -11.02 -2.02 -13.60
C VAL A 179 -12.13 -2.11 -12.53
N GLU A 180 -12.01 -1.38 -11.42
CA GLU A 180 -13.03 -1.34 -10.35
C GLU A 180 -14.28 -0.51 -10.72
N ILE A 181 -14.17 0.43 -11.66
CA ILE A 181 -15.24 1.40 -11.99
C ILE A 181 -16.57 0.75 -12.33
N PRO A 182 -16.68 -0.27 -13.21
CA PRO A 182 -17.95 -0.89 -13.54
C PRO A 182 -18.65 -1.49 -12.31
N ILE A 183 -17.88 -2.04 -11.37
CA ILE A 183 -18.38 -2.60 -10.11
C ILE A 183 -18.97 -1.48 -9.26
N LEU A 184 -18.23 -0.39 -9.08
CA LEU A 184 -18.64 0.76 -8.28
C LEU A 184 -19.87 1.46 -8.87
N ALA A 185 -19.92 1.63 -10.19
CA ALA A 185 -21.05 2.23 -10.88
C ALA A 185 -22.34 1.39 -10.65
N ARG A 186 -22.26 0.08 -10.86
CA ARG A 186 -23.36 -0.84 -10.61
C ARG A 186 -23.84 -0.80 -9.17
N LEU A 187 -22.92 -0.80 -8.19
CA LEU A 187 -23.29 -0.73 -6.78
C LEU A 187 -23.90 0.62 -6.40
N LYS A 188 -23.39 1.72 -6.97
CA LYS A 188 -23.98 3.04 -6.78
C LYS A 188 -25.44 3.07 -7.20
N ASP A 189 -25.74 2.53 -8.39
CA ASP A 189 -27.11 2.49 -8.93
C ASP A 189 -28.00 1.55 -8.12
N GLU A 190 -27.52 0.36 -7.77
CA GLU A 190 -28.27 -0.63 -6.98
C GLU A 190 -28.64 -0.11 -5.58
N PHE A 191 -27.74 0.62 -4.94
CA PHE A 191 -27.94 1.13 -3.58
C PHE A 191 -28.34 2.62 -3.52
N ALA A 192 -28.65 3.24 -4.66
CA ALA A 192 -29.07 4.65 -4.74
C ALA A 192 -30.31 4.93 -3.86
N SER A 193 -31.35 4.08 -3.93
CA SER A 193 -32.57 4.19 -3.13
C SER A 193 -32.33 4.00 -1.62
N LYS A 194 -31.24 3.33 -1.25
CA LYS A 194 -30.80 3.14 0.14
C LYS A 194 -29.88 4.25 0.63
N GLY A 195 -29.56 5.22 -0.25
CA GLY A 195 -28.81 6.42 0.06
C GLY A 195 -27.30 6.25 0.10
N LEU A 196 -26.75 5.18 -0.50
CA LEU A 196 -25.29 5.01 -0.62
C LEU A 196 -24.67 6.20 -1.36
N VAL A 197 -23.63 6.77 -0.77
CA VAL A 197 -22.84 7.86 -1.36
C VAL A 197 -21.43 7.35 -1.68
N LEU A 198 -20.98 7.57 -2.92
CA LEU A 198 -19.58 7.34 -3.30
C LEU A 198 -18.79 8.64 -3.23
N VAL A 199 -17.60 8.56 -2.60
CA VAL A 199 -16.63 9.65 -2.55
C VAL A 199 -15.27 9.11 -2.99
N GLY A 200 -14.63 9.79 -3.94
CA GLY A 200 -13.36 9.37 -4.53
C GLY A 200 -12.20 10.30 -4.19
N PRO A 201 -11.57 10.17 -3.01
CA PRO A 201 -10.35 10.91 -2.70
C PRO A 201 -9.17 10.47 -3.57
N THR A 202 -8.34 11.42 -3.97
CA THR A 202 -7.07 11.20 -4.64
C THR A 202 -6.01 12.14 -4.10
N GLN A 203 -4.77 12.04 -4.59
CA GLN A 203 -3.67 12.93 -4.23
C GLN A 203 -2.81 13.23 -5.44
N LYS A 204 -1.92 14.20 -5.29
CA LYS A 204 -0.85 14.45 -6.25
C LYS A 204 0.30 13.46 -6.04
N TYR A 205 1.00 13.13 -7.12
CA TYR A 205 2.14 12.22 -7.17
C TYR A 205 3.39 12.87 -7.77
N GLY A 206 3.29 14.14 -8.24
CA GLY A 206 4.37 14.90 -8.84
C GLY A 206 4.57 14.68 -10.34
N TYR A 207 3.68 13.92 -11.01
CA TYR A 207 3.80 13.59 -12.43
C TYR A 207 2.46 13.43 -13.14
N THR A 208 2.50 13.40 -14.47
CA THR A 208 1.36 13.18 -15.36
C THR A 208 1.51 11.88 -16.17
N ALA A 209 0.93 11.81 -17.37
CA ALA A 209 1.02 10.66 -18.27
C ALA A 209 2.48 10.25 -18.53
N GLY A 210 2.71 8.94 -18.59
CA GLY A 210 4.05 8.41 -18.88
C GLY A 210 5.11 8.59 -17.79
N GLY A 211 4.74 9.17 -16.62
CA GLY A 211 5.67 9.45 -15.52
C GLY A 211 6.46 10.74 -15.71
N GLU A 212 5.99 11.64 -16.57
CA GLU A 212 6.61 12.95 -16.78
C GLU A 212 6.38 13.86 -15.57
N ASP A 213 7.45 14.44 -15.02
CA ASP A 213 7.38 15.39 -13.90
C ASP A 213 6.45 16.56 -14.24
N ALA A 214 5.62 16.95 -13.28
CA ALA A 214 4.62 17.99 -13.48
C ALA A 214 4.53 18.95 -12.32
N SER A 215 4.26 20.25 -12.64
CA SER A 215 3.90 21.20 -11.60
C SER A 215 2.59 20.79 -10.93
N PRO A 216 2.35 21.20 -9.68
CA PRO A 216 1.10 20.91 -8.96
C PRO A 216 -0.16 21.29 -9.75
N GLU A 217 -0.13 22.41 -10.48
CA GLU A 217 -1.25 22.90 -11.29
C GLU A 217 -1.46 22.06 -12.55
N ALA A 218 -0.36 21.60 -13.20
CA ALA A 218 -0.43 20.74 -14.37
C ALA A 218 -0.98 19.37 -13.98
N GLU A 219 -0.51 18.80 -12.87
CA GLU A 219 -1.00 17.54 -12.37
C GLU A 219 -2.48 17.60 -11.95
N LEU A 220 -2.93 18.69 -11.29
CA LEU A 220 -4.34 18.88 -10.96
C LEU A 220 -5.24 18.89 -12.19
N ARG A 221 -4.82 19.57 -13.27
CA ARG A 221 -5.55 19.53 -14.55
C ARG A 221 -5.60 18.12 -15.13
N TYR A 222 -4.51 17.40 -15.04
CA TYR A 222 -4.43 16.01 -15.51
C TYR A 222 -5.32 15.08 -14.67
N ILE A 223 -5.29 15.16 -13.35
CA ILE A 223 -6.18 14.41 -12.45
C ILE A 223 -7.65 14.66 -12.82
N GLU A 224 -8.03 15.93 -13.06
CA GLU A 224 -9.40 16.26 -13.42
C GLU A 224 -9.78 15.76 -14.84
N SER A 225 -8.85 15.71 -15.79
CA SER A 225 -9.08 15.08 -17.10
C SER A 225 -9.32 13.57 -16.97
N VAL A 226 -8.50 12.88 -16.20
CA VAL A 226 -8.65 11.44 -15.90
C VAL A 226 -9.96 11.16 -15.16
N ARG A 227 -10.33 12.02 -14.19
CA ARG A 227 -11.61 11.92 -13.49
C ARG A 227 -12.79 12.03 -14.46
N ARG A 228 -12.78 13.00 -15.37
CA ARG A 228 -13.85 13.17 -16.37
C ARG A 228 -13.95 12.01 -17.34
N GLU A 229 -12.81 11.52 -17.77
CA GLU A 229 -12.75 10.43 -18.76
C GLU A 229 -13.21 9.08 -18.19
N TYR A 230 -12.72 8.72 -17.00
CA TYR A 230 -12.95 7.38 -16.45
C TYR A 230 -13.88 7.33 -15.24
N TYR A 231 -13.96 8.38 -14.43
CA TYR A 231 -14.59 8.33 -13.11
C TYR A 231 -15.82 9.24 -12.93
N SER A 232 -16.26 9.94 -13.97
CA SER A 232 -17.34 10.94 -13.88
C SER A 232 -18.65 10.38 -13.32
N GLY A 233 -18.95 9.12 -13.56
CA GLY A 233 -20.15 8.45 -13.05
C GLY A 233 -20.11 8.11 -11.55
N ILE A 234 -18.94 8.09 -10.93
CA ILE A 234 -18.75 7.61 -9.56
C ILE A 234 -18.05 8.60 -8.63
N VAL A 235 -17.17 9.45 -9.16
CA VAL A 235 -16.44 10.46 -8.39
C VAL A 235 -16.99 11.84 -8.65
N GLY A 236 -17.27 12.61 -7.59
CA GLY A 236 -17.76 13.98 -7.69
C GLY A 236 -16.78 14.93 -8.38
N SER A 237 -17.26 16.12 -8.78
CA SER A 237 -16.45 17.18 -9.40
C SER A 237 -16.51 18.45 -8.54
N PRO A 238 -15.37 19.11 -8.28
CA PRO A 238 -14.01 18.66 -8.63
C PRO A 238 -13.55 17.43 -7.85
N ALA A 239 -12.47 16.78 -8.31
CA ALA A 239 -11.87 15.69 -7.55
C ALA A 239 -11.39 16.18 -6.16
N VAL A 240 -11.56 15.33 -5.14
CA VAL A 240 -11.06 15.61 -3.79
C VAL A 240 -9.57 15.25 -3.75
N VAL A 241 -8.71 16.24 -3.91
CA VAL A 241 -7.25 16.06 -4.06
C VAL A 241 -6.54 16.57 -2.82
N ASP A 242 -6.13 15.68 -1.93
CA ASP A 242 -5.37 16.03 -0.73
C ASP A 242 -4.62 14.80 -0.18
N GLU A 243 -3.29 14.92 0.00
CA GLU A 243 -2.43 13.84 0.50
C GLU A 243 -2.69 13.51 1.98
N ASP A 244 -3.18 14.48 2.78
CA ASP A 244 -3.55 14.22 4.17
C ASP A 244 -4.71 13.23 4.27
N ASN A 245 -5.60 13.17 3.28
CA ASN A 245 -6.65 12.15 3.24
C ASN A 245 -6.06 10.74 3.18
N PHE A 246 -5.03 10.53 2.35
CA PHE A 246 -4.33 9.25 2.28
C PHE A 246 -3.61 8.92 3.58
N ARG A 247 -2.97 9.93 4.21
CA ARG A 247 -2.27 9.77 5.48
C ARG A 247 -3.24 9.45 6.62
N ASN A 248 -4.31 10.19 6.75
CA ASN A 248 -5.29 10.05 7.82
C ASN A 248 -6.06 8.71 7.75
N TYR A 249 -6.28 8.20 6.55
CA TYR A 249 -6.92 6.90 6.33
C TYR A 249 -5.91 5.73 6.21
N GLY A 250 -4.61 5.99 6.31
CA GLY A 250 -3.59 4.94 6.19
C GLY A 250 -3.48 4.31 4.81
N VAL A 251 -3.92 5.00 3.76
CA VAL A 251 -3.91 4.48 2.39
C VAL A 251 -2.49 4.46 1.84
N SER A 252 -1.99 3.27 1.53
CA SER A 252 -0.66 3.05 0.95
C SER A 252 -0.70 2.40 -0.44
N THR A 253 -1.86 1.94 -0.87
CA THR A 253 -2.10 1.36 -2.20
C THR A 253 -3.40 1.87 -2.80
N THR A 254 -3.52 1.82 -4.12
CA THR A 254 -4.75 2.15 -4.85
C THR A 254 -5.12 1.01 -5.80
N PRO A 255 -6.42 0.69 -5.91
CA PRO A 255 -7.51 1.26 -5.12
C PRO A 255 -7.44 0.86 -3.65
N THR A 256 -8.05 1.65 -2.76
CA THR A 256 -8.41 1.24 -1.40
C THR A 256 -9.87 1.62 -1.19
N LEU A 257 -10.66 0.67 -0.68
CA LEU A 257 -12.09 0.81 -0.45
C LEU A 257 -12.37 0.85 1.06
N LEU A 258 -13.18 1.80 1.49
CA LEU A 258 -13.69 1.83 2.86
C LEU A 258 -15.21 1.99 2.84
N LEU A 259 -15.89 1.24 3.70
CA LEU A 259 -17.31 1.43 3.99
C LEU A 259 -17.47 2.11 5.33
N ILE A 260 -18.29 3.16 5.36
CA ILE A 260 -18.65 3.92 6.54
C ILE A 260 -20.17 3.81 6.70
N ASP A 261 -20.65 3.49 7.88
CA ASP A 261 -22.07 3.40 8.16
C ASP A 261 -22.75 4.77 8.36
N ARG A 262 -24.04 4.75 8.68
CA ARG A 262 -24.85 5.95 8.90
C ARG A 262 -24.43 6.75 10.14
N GLU A 263 -23.81 6.08 11.10
CA GLU A 263 -23.28 6.65 12.35
C GLU A 263 -21.88 7.26 12.13
N GLY A 264 -21.27 7.05 10.95
CA GLY A 264 -19.94 7.53 10.63
C GLY A 264 -18.81 6.61 11.08
N ILE A 265 -19.12 5.34 11.39
CA ILE A 265 -18.15 4.35 11.82
C ILE A 265 -17.63 3.56 10.61
N VAL A 266 -16.33 3.35 10.52
CA VAL A 266 -15.70 2.51 9.47
C VAL A 266 -16.07 1.05 9.72
N ARG A 267 -16.72 0.39 8.74
CA ARG A 267 -17.17 -1.00 8.81
C ARG A 267 -16.39 -1.93 7.89
N MET A 268 -15.60 -1.39 7.00
CA MET A 268 -14.70 -2.15 6.14
C MET A 268 -13.53 -1.27 5.74
N TYR A 269 -12.34 -1.85 5.74
CA TYR A 269 -11.12 -1.29 5.15
C TYR A 269 -10.47 -2.34 4.24
N HIS A 270 -10.44 -2.10 2.95
CA HIS A 270 -9.93 -3.07 1.98
C HIS A 270 -8.93 -2.45 1.01
N PRO A 271 -7.62 -2.73 1.16
CA PRO A 271 -6.62 -2.39 0.15
C PRO A 271 -6.74 -3.31 -1.06
N GLY A 272 -6.69 -2.73 -2.25
CA GLY A 272 -6.83 -3.46 -3.51
C GLY A 272 -8.26 -3.52 -4.02
N ARG A 273 -8.44 -4.28 -5.11
CA ARG A 273 -9.73 -4.52 -5.76
C ARG A 273 -10.59 -5.47 -4.96
N MET A 274 -11.90 -5.33 -5.08
CA MET A 274 -12.87 -6.24 -4.48
C MET A 274 -13.87 -6.75 -5.54
N LYS A 275 -14.25 -8.02 -5.45
CA LYS A 275 -15.28 -8.57 -6.34
C LYS A 275 -16.64 -7.96 -6.03
N TYR A 276 -17.47 -7.83 -7.09
CA TYR A 276 -18.81 -7.25 -6.97
C TYR A 276 -19.63 -7.90 -5.83
N ASP A 277 -19.73 -9.23 -5.79
CA ASP A 277 -20.58 -9.93 -4.81
C ASP A 277 -20.07 -9.73 -3.37
N GLU A 278 -18.77 -9.68 -3.18
CA GLU A 278 -18.14 -9.44 -1.87
C GLU A 278 -18.45 -8.01 -1.37
N LEU A 279 -18.22 -7.01 -2.22
CA LEU A 279 -18.47 -5.61 -1.87
C LEU A 279 -19.97 -5.35 -1.70
N ARG A 280 -20.81 -5.94 -2.56
CA ARG A 280 -22.26 -5.90 -2.46
C ARG A 280 -22.76 -6.42 -1.11
N ALA A 281 -22.27 -7.59 -0.67
CA ALA A 281 -22.65 -8.17 0.60
C ALA A 281 -22.25 -7.26 1.78
N LYS A 282 -21.07 -6.64 1.73
CA LYS A 282 -20.63 -5.68 2.76
C LYS A 282 -21.50 -4.43 2.80
N ILE A 283 -21.88 -3.87 1.64
CA ILE A 283 -22.79 -2.71 1.58
C ILE A 283 -24.17 -3.09 2.10
N GLN A 284 -24.67 -4.26 1.72
CA GLN A 284 -25.98 -4.74 2.17
C GLN A 284 -26.06 -4.91 3.69
N ALA A 285 -24.98 -5.30 4.33
CA ALA A 285 -24.89 -5.45 5.78
C ALA A 285 -24.97 -4.12 6.57
N LEU A 286 -24.89 -2.96 5.89
CA LEU A 286 -25.05 -1.64 6.49
C LEU A 286 -26.52 -1.18 6.54
N HIS A 287 -27.44 -1.94 5.97
CA HIS A 287 -28.85 -1.63 5.83
C HIS A 287 -29.75 -2.59 6.61
#